data_48bd610f62450f8781bfec48d824b23f
#
_entry.id   48bd610f62450f8781bfec48d824b23f
#
_cell.length_a   1.000
_cell.length_b   1.000
_cell.length_c   1.000
_cell.angle_alpha   90.00
_cell.angle_beta   90.00
_cell.angle_gamma   90.00
#
_symmetry.space_group_name_H-M   'P 1'
#
loop_
_entity.id
_entity.type
_entity.pdbx_description
1 polymer ?
#
loop_
_entity_poly.entity_id
_entity_poly.type
_entity_poly.pdbx_seq_one_letter_code
_entity_poly.pdbx_strand_id
1 'polypeptide(L)'
;FLTGVDLICPSIHQDFVSPDADSRKKNIEHTKKCIRLAYEMGIPSIRLNSGRWGTARNFNHLMELRGKEPILPGHTEDDGFKWCIDSIEECLPEAQKHGVHLALENHWGLTRTPEGLLRIAQAIDSPWLGVLMDTGNFMEDPYDKLEKIAPFTTFVQAKTYFGGGEWYTLDLDYSRISKILSKVGYNGYVSIEFEGKAPAEKGVPQSIELLRKAFG
;
A
#
# COMPACT_ATOMS: atom_id res chain seq x y z
N PHE A 1 -14.10 -6.87 -19.76
CA PHE A 1 -15.24 -6.07 -20.25
C PHE A 1 -16.52 -6.87 -20.43
N LEU A 2 -16.48 -8.19 -20.70
CA LEU A 2 -17.68 -9.03 -20.91
C LEU A 2 -18.50 -9.23 -19.62
N THR A 3 -17.92 -9.03 -18.43
CA THR A 3 -18.59 -9.21 -17.14
C THR A 3 -19.06 -7.91 -16.51
N GLY A 4 -18.75 -6.75 -17.09
CA GLY A 4 -19.02 -5.43 -16.50
C GLY A 4 -18.20 -5.14 -15.24
N VAL A 5 -17.06 -5.83 -15.05
CA VAL A 5 -16.13 -5.62 -13.93
C VAL A 5 -14.83 -5.03 -14.47
N ASP A 6 -14.46 -3.86 -13.97
CA ASP A 6 -13.19 -3.21 -14.26
C ASP A 6 -12.12 -3.65 -13.26
N LEU A 7 -10.91 -3.94 -13.74
CA LEU A 7 -9.75 -4.20 -12.91
C LEU A 7 -8.99 -2.89 -12.73
N ILE A 8 -8.74 -2.49 -11.49
CA ILE A 8 -8.24 -1.13 -11.18
C ILE A 8 -6.84 -1.09 -10.57
N CYS A 9 -6.44 -2.12 -9.80
CA CYS A 9 -5.14 -2.16 -9.15
C CYS A 9 -4.79 -3.59 -8.72
N PRO A 10 -3.84 -4.29 -9.35
CA PRO A 10 -3.36 -5.56 -8.86
C PRO A 10 -2.47 -5.36 -7.64
N SER A 11 -2.68 -6.19 -6.64
CA SER A 11 -1.89 -6.23 -5.41
C SER A 11 -0.70 -7.15 -5.62
N ILE A 12 0.44 -6.58 -6.03
CA ILE A 12 1.66 -7.37 -6.22
C ILE A 12 2.48 -7.46 -4.93
N HIS A 13 3.29 -8.51 -4.83
CA HIS A 13 4.21 -8.70 -3.72
C HIS A 13 5.64 -8.67 -4.24
N GLN A 14 6.41 -7.71 -3.76
CA GLN A 14 7.85 -7.58 -4.00
C GLN A 14 8.52 -7.10 -2.72
N ASP A 15 9.83 -7.27 -2.65
CA ASP A 15 10.64 -6.81 -1.53
C ASP A 15 11.92 -6.15 -2.06
N PHE A 16 12.07 -4.86 -1.77
CA PHE A 16 13.24 -4.09 -2.18
C PHE A 16 14.24 -3.89 -1.05
N VAL A 17 13.91 -4.29 0.19
CA VAL A 17 14.77 -4.15 1.37
C VAL A 17 15.63 -5.40 1.52
N SER A 18 16.69 -5.49 0.75
CA SER A 18 17.63 -6.61 0.80
C SER A 18 19.05 -6.13 0.52
N PRO A 19 20.08 -6.58 1.27
CA PRO A 19 21.48 -6.33 0.94
C PRO A 19 21.91 -7.08 -0.34
N ASP A 20 21.22 -8.16 -0.69
CA ASP A 20 21.50 -8.94 -1.89
C ASP A 20 20.99 -8.23 -3.15
N ALA A 21 21.91 -7.75 -3.97
CA ALA A 21 21.61 -7.07 -5.22
C ALA A 21 20.88 -7.95 -6.23
N ASP A 22 21.16 -9.25 -6.27
CA ASP A 22 20.47 -10.18 -7.19
C ASP A 22 19.02 -10.41 -6.75
N SER A 23 18.76 -10.44 -5.44
CA SER A 23 17.40 -10.48 -4.91
C SER A 23 16.62 -9.21 -5.30
N ARG A 24 17.21 -8.01 -5.11
CA ARG A 24 16.57 -6.76 -5.54
C ARG A 24 16.28 -6.75 -7.03
N LYS A 25 17.26 -7.16 -7.86
CA LYS A 25 17.10 -7.25 -9.31
C LYS A 25 15.94 -8.18 -9.73
N LYS A 26 15.79 -9.32 -9.07
CA LYS A 26 14.65 -10.23 -9.30
C LYS A 26 13.31 -9.56 -9.00
N ASN A 27 13.23 -8.80 -7.89
CA ASN A 27 12.03 -8.07 -7.50
C ASN A 27 11.72 -6.90 -8.47
N ILE A 28 12.73 -6.19 -8.95
CA ILE A 28 12.61 -5.15 -9.98
C ILE A 28 12.05 -5.75 -11.28
N GLU A 29 12.63 -6.84 -11.78
CA GLU A 29 12.15 -7.50 -12.98
C GLU A 29 10.74 -8.08 -12.83
N HIS A 30 10.42 -8.60 -11.65
CA HIS A 30 9.05 -9.00 -11.32
C HIS A 30 8.08 -7.81 -11.41
N THR A 31 8.44 -6.68 -10.81
CA THR A 31 7.63 -5.44 -10.85
C THR A 31 7.43 -4.95 -12.29
N LYS A 32 8.50 -4.90 -13.10
CA LYS A 32 8.41 -4.54 -14.52
C LYS A 32 7.49 -5.48 -15.32
N LYS A 33 7.51 -6.78 -15.02
CA LYS A 33 6.56 -7.74 -15.61
C LYS A 33 5.12 -7.45 -15.21
N CYS A 34 4.88 -7.12 -13.95
CA CYS A 34 3.55 -6.75 -13.46
C CYS A 34 3.04 -5.46 -14.10
N ILE A 35 3.91 -4.46 -14.32
CA ILE A 35 3.58 -3.22 -15.05
C ILE A 35 3.10 -3.56 -16.47
N ARG A 36 3.85 -4.38 -17.20
CA ARG A 36 3.45 -4.81 -18.57
C ARG A 36 2.12 -5.56 -18.58
N LEU A 37 1.95 -6.49 -17.63
CA LEU A 37 0.70 -7.22 -17.50
C LEU A 37 -0.48 -6.30 -17.18
N ALA A 38 -0.29 -5.33 -16.27
CA ALA A 38 -1.31 -4.33 -15.96
C ALA A 38 -1.71 -3.55 -17.23
N TYR A 39 -0.75 -3.10 -18.02
CA TYR A 39 -1.00 -2.44 -19.29
C TYR A 39 -1.81 -3.32 -20.25
N GLU A 40 -1.41 -4.58 -20.46
CA GLU A 40 -2.10 -5.53 -21.36
C GLU A 40 -3.53 -5.81 -20.90
N MET A 41 -3.78 -5.77 -19.59
CA MET A 41 -5.12 -5.95 -18.98
C MET A 41 -5.93 -4.65 -18.91
N GLY A 42 -5.39 -3.51 -19.30
CA GLY A 42 -6.03 -2.20 -19.19
C GLY A 42 -6.14 -1.69 -17.75
N ILE A 43 -5.25 -2.14 -16.85
CA ILE A 43 -5.24 -1.75 -15.45
C ILE A 43 -4.36 -0.50 -15.27
N PRO A 44 -4.90 0.60 -14.70
CA PRO A 44 -4.19 1.88 -14.67
C PRO A 44 -3.10 1.99 -13.60
N SER A 45 -3.11 1.14 -12.58
CA SER A 45 -2.17 1.23 -11.46
C SER A 45 -1.82 -0.13 -10.87
N ILE A 46 -0.65 -0.23 -10.25
CA ILE A 46 -0.24 -1.39 -9.44
C ILE A 46 0.15 -0.95 -8.03
N ARG A 47 -0.17 -1.78 -7.05
CA ARG A 47 0.30 -1.59 -5.67
C ARG A 47 1.78 -1.93 -5.54
N LEU A 48 2.54 -1.12 -4.81
CA LEU A 48 3.91 -1.42 -4.39
C LEU A 48 4.02 -1.48 -2.87
N ASN A 49 4.85 -2.40 -2.38
CA ASN A 49 5.40 -2.38 -1.01
C ASN A 49 6.84 -1.87 -1.04
N SER A 50 7.33 -1.32 0.08
CA SER A 50 8.75 -1.01 0.23
C SER A 50 9.60 -2.27 0.39
N GLY A 51 9.03 -3.31 0.97
CA GLY A 51 9.75 -4.44 1.49
C GLY A 51 10.04 -4.32 2.99
N ARG A 52 10.65 -5.35 3.55
CA ARG A 52 10.93 -5.51 4.98
C ARG A 52 12.33 -6.08 5.21
N TRP A 53 12.85 -5.94 6.45
CA TRP A 53 14.15 -6.51 6.82
C TRP A 53 14.18 -8.05 6.82
N GLY A 54 13.01 -8.71 6.89
CA GLY A 54 12.91 -10.16 6.93
C GLY A 54 13.45 -10.80 8.20
N THR A 55 13.57 -10.03 9.28
CA THR A 55 14.11 -10.48 10.58
C THR A 55 13.04 -11.01 11.53
N ALA A 56 11.76 -10.84 11.21
CA ALA A 56 10.67 -11.50 11.92
C ALA A 56 10.66 -13.01 11.61
N ARG A 57 10.55 -13.84 12.66
CA ARG A 57 10.59 -15.31 12.55
C ARG A 57 9.42 -15.88 11.72
N ASN A 58 8.27 -15.24 11.80
CA ASN A 58 7.04 -15.60 11.09
C ASN A 58 6.06 -14.42 11.17
N PHE A 59 4.88 -14.57 10.54
CA PHE A 59 3.87 -13.52 10.49
C PHE A 59 3.33 -13.14 11.88
N ASN A 60 3.08 -14.08 12.78
CA ASN A 60 2.62 -13.79 14.13
C ASN A 60 3.64 -12.92 14.89
N HIS A 61 4.93 -13.26 14.80
CA HIS A 61 6.00 -12.45 15.38
C HIS A 61 6.06 -11.04 14.77
N LEU A 62 5.82 -10.90 13.47
CA LEU A 62 5.71 -9.58 12.83
C LEU A 62 4.54 -8.77 13.41
N MET A 63 3.41 -9.40 13.69
CA MET A 63 2.25 -8.75 14.31
C MET A 63 2.51 -8.37 15.76
N GLU A 64 3.20 -9.22 16.54
CA GLU A 64 3.67 -8.89 17.89
C GLU A 64 4.58 -7.66 17.88
N LEU A 65 5.43 -7.52 16.85
CA LEU A 65 6.30 -6.36 16.63
C LEU A 65 5.56 -5.15 16.00
N ARG A 66 4.27 -5.27 15.74
CA ARG A 66 3.45 -4.24 15.07
C ARG A 66 4.06 -3.77 13.75
N GLY A 67 4.55 -4.72 12.97
CA GLY A 67 5.19 -4.46 11.67
C GLY A 67 6.58 -3.83 11.74
N LYS A 68 7.14 -3.63 12.94
CA LYS A 68 8.50 -3.07 13.14
C LYS A 68 9.52 -4.18 13.31
N GLU A 69 10.14 -4.59 12.23
CA GLU A 69 11.23 -5.55 12.28
C GLU A 69 12.53 -4.90 12.75
N PRO A 70 13.36 -5.62 13.54
CA PRO A 70 14.75 -5.20 13.76
C PRO A 70 15.50 -5.02 12.45
N ILE A 71 16.36 -4.01 12.40
CA ILE A 71 17.25 -3.80 11.25
C ILE A 71 18.20 -5.01 11.13
N LEU A 72 18.47 -5.43 9.92
CA LEU A 72 19.38 -6.53 9.65
C LEU A 72 20.79 -6.20 10.17
N PRO A 73 21.45 -7.10 10.94
CA PRO A 73 22.78 -6.85 11.47
C PRO A 73 23.78 -6.41 10.40
N GLY A 74 24.56 -5.38 10.71
CA GLY A 74 25.56 -4.80 9.79
C GLY A 74 25.00 -3.75 8.83
N HIS A 75 23.72 -3.43 8.90
CA HIS A 75 23.07 -2.42 8.07
C HIS A 75 22.39 -1.34 8.89
N THR A 76 22.02 -0.26 8.22
CA THR A 76 21.31 0.90 8.78
C THR A 76 19.93 1.03 8.14
N GLU A 77 19.06 1.83 8.74
CA GLU A 77 17.76 2.14 8.14
C GLU A 77 17.94 2.87 6.79
N ASP A 78 18.97 3.71 6.67
CA ASP A 78 19.30 4.43 5.44
C ASP A 78 19.67 3.48 4.29
N ASP A 79 20.32 2.36 4.57
CA ASP A 79 20.57 1.33 3.56
C ASP A 79 19.27 0.80 2.97
N GLY A 80 18.31 0.48 3.84
CA GLY A 80 16.99 -0.01 3.42
C GLY A 80 16.24 1.00 2.55
N PHE A 81 16.23 2.28 2.96
CA PHE A 81 15.64 3.35 2.17
C PHE A 81 16.32 3.52 0.82
N LYS A 82 17.66 3.53 0.80
CA LYS A 82 18.42 3.61 -0.46
C LYS A 82 18.08 2.48 -1.41
N TRP A 83 18.07 1.24 -0.94
CA TRP A 83 17.75 0.09 -1.80
C TRP A 83 16.33 0.16 -2.35
N CYS A 84 15.38 0.60 -1.52
CA CYS A 84 13.99 0.75 -1.94
C CYS A 84 13.84 1.85 -3.00
N ILE A 85 14.42 3.02 -2.77
CA ILE A 85 14.37 4.16 -3.70
C ILE A 85 15.01 3.78 -5.03
N ASP A 86 16.26 3.29 -5.03
CA ASP A 86 16.97 2.86 -6.23
C ASP A 86 16.15 1.83 -7.05
N SER A 87 15.50 0.88 -6.35
CA SER A 87 14.70 -0.17 -6.99
C SER A 87 13.42 0.36 -7.63
N ILE A 88 12.73 1.30 -6.97
CA ILE A 88 11.53 1.94 -7.52
C ILE A 88 11.92 2.81 -8.72
N GLU A 89 12.98 3.61 -8.62
CA GLU A 89 13.48 4.44 -9.72
C GLU A 89 13.80 3.59 -10.97
N GLU A 90 14.34 2.39 -10.79
CA GLU A 90 14.60 1.47 -11.92
C GLU A 90 13.31 0.93 -12.55
N CYS A 91 12.18 0.94 -11.85
CA CYS A 91 10.87 0.54 -12.38
C CYS A 91 10.15 1.69 -13.12
N LEU A 92 10.44 2.95 -12.80
CA LEU A 92 9.71 4.11 -13.33
C LEU A 92 9.72 4.23 -14.86
N PRO A 93 10.83 3.98 -15.59
CA PRO A 93 10.81 4.04 -17.05
C PRO A 93 9.80 3.05 -17.67
N GLU A 94 9.63 1.86 -17.08
CA GLU A 94 8.65 0.90 -17.55
C GLU A 94 7.21 1.36 -17.23
N ALA A 95 6.99 1.95 -16.04
CA ALA A 95 5.70 2.52 -15.64
C ALA A 95 5.29 3.67 -16.56
N GLN A 96 6.18 4.61 -16.83
CA GLN A 96 5.98 5.73 -17.74
C GLN A 96 5.68 5.26 -19.16
N LYS A 97 6.47 4.31 -19.69
CA LYS A 97 6.32 3.77 -21.03
C LYS A 97 4.94 3.16 -21.26
N HIS A 98 4.39 2.50 -20.24
CA HIS A 98 3.12 1.79 -20.34
C HIS A 98 1.93 2.58 -19.79
N GLY A 99 2.15 3.76 -19.20
CA GLY A 99 1.08 4.55 -18.61
C GLY A 99 0.45 3.87 -17.38
N VAL A 100 1.23 3.09 -16.62
CA VAL A 100 0.81 2.39 -15.42
C VAL A 100 1.38 3.10 -14.20
N HIS A 101 0.51 3.53 -13.30
CA HIS A 101 0.91 4.25 -12.10
C HIS A 101 1.37 3.29 -10.98
N LEU A 102 2.44 3.63 -10.30
CA LEU A 102 2.95 2.90 -9.14
C LEU A 102 2.37 3.50 -7.86
N ALA A 103 1.63 2.73 -7.07
CA ALA A 103 0.98 3.18 -5.84
C ALA A 103 1.67 2.54 -4.62
N LEU A 104 2.57 3.30 -3.98
CA LEU A 104 3.33 2.85 -2.81
C LEU A 104 2.44 2.85 -1.57
N GLU A 105 2.25 1.69 -0.97
CA GLU A 105 1.36 1.49 0.17
C GLU A 105 2.04 1.86 1.49
N ASN A 106 1.28 2.52 2.39
CA ASN A 106 1.62 2.54 3.81
C ASN A 106 1.39 1.15 4.40
N HIS A 107 2.46 0.38 4.46
CA HIS A 107 2.47 -1.01 4.89
C HIS A 107 3.62 -1.25 5.88
N TRP A 108 3.75 -2.47 6.39
CA TRP A 108 4.84 -2.84 7.28
C TRP A 108 6.21 -2.71 6.59
N GLY A 109 7.26 -2.56 7.36
CA GLY A 109 8.59 -2.25 6.86
C GLY A 109 8.85 -0.74 6.84
N LEU A 110 9.47 -0.22 5.80
CA LEU A 110 9.89 1.19 5.73
C LEU A 110 8.72 2.16 5.68
N THR A 111 7.58 1.74 5.10
CA THR A 111 6.39 2.60 4.91
C THR A 111 5.36 2.48 6.03
N ARG A 112 5.73 1.87 7.17
CA ARG A 112 4.85 1.74 8.35
C ARG A 112 4.57 3.05 9.08
N THR A 113 5.30 4.11 8.77
CA THR A 113 5.07 5.48 9.28
C THR A 113 4.89 6.45 8.12
N PRO A 114 4.15 7.57 8.32
CA PRO A 114 4.05 8.61 7.30
C PRO A 114 5.41 9.14 6.87
N GLU A 115 6.32 9.33 7.83
CA GLU A 115 7.66 9.86 7.58
C GLU A 115 8.45 8.92 6.66
N GLY A 116 8.40 7.60 6.91
CA GLY A 116 9.07 6.61 6.07
C GLY A 116 8.48 6.54 4.66
N LEU A 117 7.14 6.54 4.56
CA LEU A 117 6.45 6.56 3.27
C LEU A 117 6.81 7.82 2.45
N LEU A 118 6.69 8.99 3.07
CA LEU A 118 6.94 10.27 2.41
C LEU A 118 8.43 10.46 2.07
N ARG A 119 9.33 9.91 2.87
CA ARG A 119 10.77 9.89 2.54
C ARG A 119 11.03 9.23 1.18
N ILE A 120 10.37 8.12 0.88
CA ILE A 120 10.50 7.44 -0.41
C ILE A 120 9.81 8.24 -1.52
N ALA A 121 8.54 8.60 -1.31
CA ALA A 121 7.73 9.27 -2.32
C ALA A 121 8.31 10.63 -2.74
N GLN A 122 8.82 11.42 -1.78
CA GLN A 122 9.42 12.72 -2.05
C GLN A 122 10.83 12.66 -2.62
N ALA A 123 11.61 11.61 -2.30
CA ALA A 123 12.94 11.44 -2.88
C ALA A 123 12.86 11.11 -4.38
N ILE A 124 11.82 10.41 -4.80
CA ILE A 124 11.66 9.98 -6.19
C ILE A 124 11.05 11.08 -7.07
N ASP A 125 10.13 11.88 -6.55
CA ASP A 125 9.47 13.01 -7.23
C ASP A 125 9.07 12.72 -8.69
N SER A 126 8.26 11.68 -8.89
CA SER A 126 7.82 11.26 -10.22
C SER A 126 6.29 11.26 -10.32
N PRO A 127 5.70 11.75 -11.43
CA PRO A 127 4.25 11.67 -11.66
C PRO A 127 3.74 10.22 -11.82
N TRP A 128 4.64 9.24 -11.93
CA TRP A 128 4.33 7.82 -12.04
C TRP A 128 4.41 7.08 -10.70
N LEU A 129 4.74 7.79 -9.62
CA LEU A 129 4.70 7.26 -8.26
C LEU A 129 3.76 8.10 -7.40
N GLY A 130 2.84 7.46 -6.73
CA GLY A 130 1.99 8.07 -5.71
C GLY A 130 1.80 7.13 -4.52
N VAL A 131 0.91 7.51 -3.62
CA VAL A 131 0.64 6.76 -2.40
C VAL A 131 -0.64 5.94 -2.56
N LEU A 132 -0.58 4.66 -2.25
CA LEU A 132 -1.73 3.87 -1.89
C LEU A 132 -1.97 4.05 -0.39
N MET A 133 -3.05 4.74 -0.04
CA MET A 133 -3.48 4.91 1.34
C MET A 133 -4.27 3.69 1.80
N ASP A 134 -3.66 2.83 2.62
CA ASP A 134 -4.39 1.83 3.40
C ASP A 134 -4.85 2.45 4.71
N THR A 135 -6.13 2.40 4.99
CA THR A 135 -6.73 3.08 6.14
C THR A 135 -6.45 2.40 7.48
N GLY A 136 -6.03 1.12 7.47
CA GLY A 136 -5.82 0.31 8.67
C GLY A 136 -4.36 -0.01 8.99
N ASN A 137 -3.43 0.19 8.08
CA ASN A 137 -2.04 -0.27 8.27
C ASN A 137 -1.21 0.59 9.23
N PHE A 138 -1.67 1.77 9.63
CA PHE A 138 -1.00 2.53 10.69
C PHE A 138 -1.28 2.00 12.11
N MET A 139 -2.21 1.07 12.28
CA MET A 139 -2.51 0.28 13.48
C MET A 139 -2.90 1.07 14.75
N GLU A 140 -2.50 2.32 14.89
CA GLU A 140 -2.77 3.21 16.05
C GLU A 140 -2.96 4.64 15.58
N ASP A 141 -3.96 5.33 16.13
CA ASP A 141 -4.25 6.74 15.84
C ASP A 141 -4.07 7.08 14.35
N PRO A 142 -4.86 6.46 13.45
CA PRO A 142 -4.55 6.52 12.03
C PRO A 142 -4.77 7.91 11.42
N TYR A 143 -5.67 8.71 11.97
CA TYR A 143 -6.21 9.89 11.28
C TYR A 143 -5.17 10.96 10.97
N ASP A 144 -4.36 11.36 11.94
CA ASP A 144 -3.30 12.36 11.74
C ASP A 144 -2.22 11.85 10.76
N LYS A 145 -2.00 10.55 10.76
CA LYS A 145 -1.09 9.88 9.84
C LYS A 145 -1.66 9.84 8.43
N LEU A 146 -2.95 9.50 8.30
CA LEU A 146 -3.66 9.54 7.02
C LEU A 146 -3.73 10.97 6.46
N GLU A 147 -3.98 11.98 7.31
CA GLU A 147 -4.00 13.37 6.88
C GLU A 147 -2.63 13.82 6.31
N LYS A 148 -1.50 13.37 6.89
CA LYS A 148 -0.16 13.66 6.37
C LYS A 148 0.09 13.09 4.97
N ILE A 149 -0.39 11.88 4.68
CA ILE A 149 -0.15 11.21 3.38
C ILE A 149 -1.24 11.51 2.34
N ALA A 150 -2.38 12.06 2.74
CA ALA A 150 -3.52 12.33 1.86
C ALA A 150 -3.16 13.17 0.63
N PRO A 151 -2.31 14.23 0.69
CA PRO A 151 -1.95 15.00 -0.50
C PRO A 151 -1.23 14.22 -1.60
N PHE A 152 -0.66 13.07 -1.28
CA PHE A 152 0.11 12.21 -2.19
C PHE A 152 -0.70 10.98 -2.64
N THR A 153 -1.94 10.83 -2.13
CA THR A 153 -2.76 9.64 -2.32
C THR A 153 -3.34 9.59 -3.73
N THR A 154 -3.08 8.49 -4.42
CA THR A 154 -3.59 8.20 -5.77
C THR A 154 -4.53 7.01 -5.79
N PHE A 155 -4.51 6.17 -4.75
CA PHE A 155 -5.40 5.02 -4.57
C PHE A 155 -5.70 4.83 -3.09
N VAL A 156 -6.92 4.42 -2.74
CA VAL A 156 -7.31 4.14 -1.34
C VAL A 156 -7.75 2.69 -1.18
N GLN A 157 -7.20 2.03 -0.16
CA GLN A 157 -7.58 0.72 0.30
C GLN A 157 -8.28 0.86 1.66
N ALA A 158 -9.58 0.62 1.66
CA ALA A 158 -10.46 0.83 2.82
C ALA A 158 -10.60 -0.47 3.60
N LYS A 159 -9.85 -0.57 4.69
CA LYS A 159 -9.82 -1.77 5.55
C LYS A 159 -11.04 -1.84 6.45
N THR A 160 -11.70 -2.99 6.52
CA THR A 160 -12.90 -3.19 7.35
C THR A 160 -12.79 -4.49 8.14
N TYR A 161 -13.42 -4.52 9.35
CA TYR A 161 -13.21 -5.58 10.33
C TYR A 161 -14.52 -6.14 10.89
N PHE A 162 -15.59 -6.29 10.10
CA PHE A 162 -16.83 -6.86 10.59
C PHE A 162 -16.65 -8.25 11.19
N GLY A 163 -17.12 -8.46 12.42
CA GLY A 163 -16.88 -9.68 13.19
C GLY A 163 -15.54 -9.68 13.95
N GLY A 164 -14.82 -8.55 13.98
CA GLY A 164 -13.49 -8.41 14.54
C GLY A 164 -12.40 -8.85 13.55
N GLY A 165 -11.17 -8.38 13.73
CA GLY A 165 -10.01 -8.76 12.94
C GLY A 165 -9.29 -10.00 13.49
N GLU A 166 -8.46 -10.63 12.70
CA GLU A 166 -7.71 -11.81 13.12
C GLU A 166 -6.54 -11.45 14.05
N TRP A 167 -5.80 -10.41 13.74
CA TRP A 167 -4.64 -9.97 14.51
C TRP A 167 -4.90 -8.68 15.28
N TYR A 168 -5.65 -7.76 14.70
CA TYR A 168 -6.07 -6.51 15.33
C TYR A 168 -7.39 -6.05 14.71
N THR A 169 -8.05 -5.15 15.41
CA THR A 169 -9.29 -4.49 14.93
C THR A 169 -9.13 -3.00 15.18
N LEU A 170 -9.39 -2.20 14.16
CA LEU A 170 -9.50 -0.75 14.30
C LEU A 170 -10.95 -0.33 14.12
N ASP A 171 -11.42 0.53 14.99
CA ASP A 171 -12.70 1.23 14.81
C ASP A 171 -12.46 2.47 13.92
N LEU A 172 -12.59 2.28 12.61
CA LEU A 172 -12.30 3.30 11.62
C LEU A 172 -13.53 4.16 11.33
N ASP A 173 -13.49 5.43 11.70
CA ASP A 173 -14.48 6.43 11.32
C ASP A 173 -14.29 6.85 9.85
N TYR A 174 -15.01 6.20 8.96
CA TYR A 174 -14.97 6.50 7.53
C TYR A 174 -15.55 7.88 7.18
N SER A 175 -16.41 8.46 8.01
CA SER A 175 -16.85 9.85 7.83
C SER A 175 -15.70 10.84 8.05
N ARG A 176 -14.81 10.56 9.00
CA ARG A 176 -13.57 11.34 9.22
C ARG A 176 -12.58 11.13 8.10
N ILE A 177 -12.38 9.89 7.64
CA ILE A 177 -11.47 9.55 6.53
C ILE A 177 -11.95 10.22 5.22
N SER A 178 -13.25 10.17 4.94
CA SER A 178 -13.84 10.86 3.78
C SER A 178 -13.55 12.36 3.80
N LYS A 179 -13.67 13.02 4.96
CA LYS A 179 -13.32 14.45 5.11
C LYS A 179 -11.84 14.72 4.87
N ILE A 180 -10.94 13.84 5.33
CA ILE A 180 -9.50 13.96 5.09
C ILE A 180 -9.21 13.93 3.57
N LEU A 181 -9.78 12.96 2.87
CA LEU A 181 -9.61 12.82 1.42
C LEU A 181 -10.26 13.98 0.64
N SER A 182 -11.43 14.44 1.06
CA SER A 182 -12.12 15.57 0.44
C SER A 182 -11.33 16.88 0.56
N LYS A 183 -10.64 17.12 1.68
CA LYS A 183 -9.79 18.32 1.88
C LYS A 183 -8.69 18.45 0.83
N VAL A 184 -8.19 17.34 0.31
CA VAL A 184 -7.13 17.31 -0.72
C VAL A 184 -7.67 17.11 -2.13
N GLY A 185 -9.00 17.10 -2.30
CA GLY A 185 -9.64 16.93 -3.60
C GLY A 185 -9.48 15.52 -4.19
N TYR A 186 -9.28 14.51 -3.35
CA TYR A 186 -9.18 13.13 -3.83
C TYR A 186 -10.46 12.69 -4.55
N ASN A 187 -10.30 12.19 -5.76
CA ASN A 187 -11.39 11.73 -6.64
C ASN A 187 -11.02 10.39 -7.33
N GLY A 188 -10.30 9.53 -6.63
CA GLY A 188 -9.90 8.21 -7.10
C GLY A 188 -10.77 7.09 -6.54
N TYR A 189 -10.33 5.87 -6.74
CA TYR A 189 -11.01 4.68 -6.26
C TYR A 189 -10.82 4.49 -4.74
N VAL A 190 -11.89 4.04 -4.09
CA VAL A 190 -11.87 3.54 -2.71
C VAL A 190 -12.20 2.04 -2.76
N SER A 191 -11.19 1.20 -2.69
CA SER A 191 -11.31 -0.26 -2.75
C SER A 191 -11.48 -0.84 -1.35
N ILE A 192 -12.38 -1.80 -1.19
CA ILE A 192 -12.55 -2.50 0.08
C ILE A 192 -11.42 -3.50 0.28
N GLU A 193 -10.85 -3.52 1.47
CA GLU A 193 -10.06 -4.63 2.00
C GLU A 193 -10.74 -5.17 3.25
N PHE A 194 -11.45 -6.29 3.10
CA PHE A 194 -12.17 -6.92 4.20
C PHE A 194 -11.26 -7.89 4.95
N GLU A 195 -10.87 -7.54 6.17
CA GLU A 195 -10.06 -8.38 7.09
C GLU A 195 -10.85 -8.84 8.33
N GLY A 196 -12.18 -8.80 8.26
CA GLY A 196 -13.04 -9.23 9.36
C GLY A 196 -13.26 -10.74 9.41
N LYS A 197 -13.62 -11.25 10.59
CA LYS A 197 -13.96 -12.66 10.84
C LYS A 197 -15.39 -13.01 10.47
N ALA A 198 -16.25 -12.04 10.17
CA ALA A 198 -17.58 -12.32 9.67
C ALA A 198 -17.48 -13.08 8.33
N PRO A 199 -18.42 -14.01 8.02
CA PRO A 199 -18.48 -14.60 6.70
C PRO A 199 -18.48 -13.54 5.59
N ALA A 200 -17.69 -13.73 4.53
CA ALA A 200 -17.50 -12.73 3.48
C ALA A 200 -18.81 -12.27 2.83
N GLU A 201 -19.77 -13.20 2.66
CA GLU A 201 -21.11 -12.93 2.14
C GLU A 201 -21.95 -11.98 3.02
N LYS A 202 -21.54 -11.74 4.26
CA LYS A 202 -22.12 -10.75 5.18
C LYS A 202 -21.23 -9.53 5.36
N GLY A 203 -19.95 -9.75 5.63
CA GLY A 203 -18.99 -8.68 5.93
C GLY A 203 -18.71 -7.77 4.75
N VAL A 204 -18.61 -8.32 3.53
CA VAL A 204 -18.37 -7.50 2.34
C VAL A 204 -19.55 -6.58 2.00
N PRO A 205 -20.82 -7.04 1.96
CA PRO A 205 -21.94 -6.12 1.78
C PRO A 205 -22.04 -5.04 2.85
N GLN A 206 -21.79 -5.37 4.13
CA GLN A 206 -21.77 -4.38 5.21
C GLN A 206 -20.63 -3.34 5.01
N SER A 207 -19.48 -3.78 4.51
CA SER A 207 -18.37 -2.88 4.17
C SER A 207 -18.75 -1.93 3.02
N ILE A 208 -19.43 -2.43 1.98
CA ILE A 208 -19.94 -1.62 0.87
C ILE A 208 -20.91 -0.55 1.38
N GLU A 209 -21.85 -0.93 2.23
CA GLU A 209 -22.85 -0.02 2.79
C GLU A 209 -22.17 1.09 3.63
N LEU A 210 -21.23 0.70 4.51
CA LEU A 210 -20.43 1.64 5.32
C LEU A 210 -19.71 2.67 4.44
N LEU A 211 -19.02 2.22 3.40
CA LEU A 211 -18.24 3.11 2.53
C LEU A 211 -19.16 3.98 1.66
N ARG A 212 -20.26 3.45 1.12
CA ARG A 212 -21.23 4.25 0.37
C ARG A 212 -21.86 5.35 1.22
N LYS A 213 -22.11 5.08 2.50
CA LYS A 213 -22.61 6.11 3.43
C LYS A 213 -21.59 7.21 3.71
N ALA A 214 -20.29 6.88 3.69
CA ALA A 214 -19.22 7.83 4.01
C ALA A 214 -18.74 8.64 2.81
N PHE A 215 -18.77 8.07 1.60
CA PHE A 215 -18.21 8.66 0.38
C PHE A 215 -19.26 9.03 -0.70
N GLY A 216 -20.48 8.51 -0.59
CA GLY A 216 -21.63 8.84 -1.46
C GLY A 216 -22.41 9.98 -0.85
#